data_c63515ac096cb821af586e24d517636a
#
_entry.id   c63515ac096cb821af586e24d517636a
#
_cell.length_a   1.000
_cell.length_b   1.000
_cell.length_c   1.000
_cell.angle_alpha   90.00
_cell.angle_beta   90.00
_cell.angle_gamma   90.00
#
_symmetry.space_group_name_H-M   'P 1'
#
loop_
_entity.id
_entity.type
_entity.pdbx_description
1 polymer ?
#
loop_
_entity_poly.entity_id
_entity_poly.type
_entity_poly.pdbx_seq_one_letter_code
_entity_poly.pdbx_strand_id
1 'polypeptide(L)'
;MKKIALTSLAVMAVVGVFAIKPVDAKKVEQDPVMTPIEMPMNDEIQQVNGVSKSTNQETRRLSNNLAQATKVMIKKNWKIIYIKAVPAGDKDAVRFYYKDNRGQVYNGQVIRNTGLSKGKYMAGSLHQTEALQELVNHLQQNDQEVPSSIDIIITQEGYRIKTIFNYNEDTSNLPAYLQQYEQQNFPSMK
;
A
#
# COMPACT_ATOMS: atom_id res chain seq x y z
N MET A 1 -22.41 -44.44 -65.87
CA MET A 1 -23.11 -44.51 -64.60
C MET A 1 -22.27 -45.36 -63.67
N LYS A 2 -21.42 -44.76 -62.86
CA LYS A 2 -20.52 -45.49 -61.95
C LYS A 2 -21.01 -45.26 -60.50
N LYS A 3 -21.38 -46.35 -59.84
CA LYS A 3 -21.76 -46.35 -58.42
C LYS A 3 -20.48 -46.29 -57.57
N ILE A 4 -20.39 -45.37 -56.69
CA ILE A 4 -19.34 -45.27 -55.68
C ILE A 4 -19.87 -45.84 -54.38
N ALA A 5 -19.16 -46.90 -53.91
CA ALA A 5 -19.45 -47.57 -52.65
C ALA A 5 -18.81 -46.80 -51.52
N LEU A 6 -19.60 -46.54 -50.48
CA LEU A 6 -19.19 -45.88 -49.23
C LEU A 6 -18.71 -46.98 -48.27
N THR A 7 -17.44 -47.06 -48.02
CA THR A 7 -16.86 -47.92 -46.99
C THR A 7 -16.82 -47.17 -45.67
N SER A 8 -17.64 -47.66 -44.71
CA SER A 8 -17.66 -47.19 -43.32
C SER A 8 -16.46 -47.75 -42.55
N LEU A 9 -15.58 -46.89 -42.07
CA LEU A 9 -14.47 -47.26 -41.21
C LEU A 9 -14.88 -47.03 -39.76
N ALA A 10 -15.09 -48.12 -39.04
CA ALA A 10 -15.35 -48.09 -37.60
C ALA A 10 -14.02 -47.88 -36.86
N VAL A 11 -13.87 -46.73 -36.23
CA VAL A 11 -12.76 -46.47 -35.31
C VAL A 11 -13.18 -46.87 -33.90
N MET A 12 -12.61 -47.96 -33.41
CA MET A 12 -12.71 -48.36 -32.00
C MET A 12 -11.88 -47.38 -31.14
N ALA A 13 -12.55 -46.60 -30.33
CA ALA A 13 -11.91 -45.79 -29.28
C ALA A 13 -11.61 -46.70 -28.08
N VAL A 14 -10.35 -46.99 -27.83
CA VAL A 14 -9.88 -47.60 -26.59
C VAL A 14 -9.91 -46.55 -25.50
N VAL A 15 -10.87 -46.64 -24.60
CA VAL A 15 -10.94 -45.81 -23.40
C VAL A 15 -9.96 -46.37 -22.38
N GLY A 16 -8.74 -45.80 -22.36
CA GLY A 16 -7.78 -46.01 -21.30
C GLY A 16 -8.23 -45.23 -20.05
N VAL A 17 -8.75 -45.95 -19.04
CA VAL A 17 -9.02 -45.35 -17.72
C VAL A 17 -7.68 -45.17 -17.02
N PHE A 18 -7.12 -43.97 -17.13
CA PHE A 18 -6.04 -43.55 -16.24
C PHE A 18 -6.65 -43.17 -14.90
N ALA A 19 -6.42 -43.99 -13.89
CA ALA A 19 -6.69 -43.66 -12.51
C ALA A 19 -5.76 -42.48 -12.11
N ILE A 20 -6.27 -41.26 -12.18
CA ILE A 20 -5.61 -40.09 -11.65
C ILE A 20 -5.73 -40.18 -10.13
N LYS A 21 -4.60 -40.46 -9.44
CA LYS A 21 -4.52 -40.31 -8.00
C LYS A 21 -4.86 -38.84 -7.68
N PRO A 22 -5.70 -38.55 -6.67
CA PRO A 22 -5.92 -37.20 -6.25
C PRO A 22 -4.59 -36.63 -5.76
N VAL A 23 -4.07 -35.64 -6.49
CA VAL A 23 -3.00 -34.80 -6.01
C VAL A 23 -3.61 -34.00 -4.87
N ASP A 24 -3.09 -34.20 -3.65
CA ASP A 24 -3.42 -33.34 -2.51
C ASP A 24 -3.33 -31.88 -2.97
N ALA A 25 -4.49 -31.26 -3.07
CA ALA A 25 -4.57 -29.84 -3.30
C ALA A 25 -3.91 -29.16 -2.09
N LYS A 26 -2.62 -28.83 -2.22
CA LYS A 26 -1.99 -27.87 -1.32
C LYS A 26 -2.92 -26.67 -1.32
N LYS A 27 -3.50 -26.44 -0.15
CA LYS A 27 -4.30 -25.27 0.17
C LYS A 27 -3.56 -24.05 -0.37
N VAL A 28 -4.00 -23.56 -1.53
CA VAL A 28 -3.55 -22.26 -2.03
C VAL A 28 -4.03 -21.31 -0.99
N GLU A 29 -3.12 -20.80 -0.19
CA GLU A 29 -3.35 -19.73 0.76
C GLU A 29 -3.78 -18.55 -0.11
N GLN A 30 -5.11 -18.36 -0.22
CA GLN A 30 -5.67 -17.21 -0.92
C GLN A 30 -5.10 -15.99 -0.23
N ASP A 31 -4.31 -15.21 -0.98
CA ASP A 31 -3.93 -13.88 -0.52
C ASP A 31 -5.20 -13.19 -0.06
N PRO A 32 -5.20 -12.55 1.11
CA PRO A 32 -6.39 -11.89 1.61
C PRO A 32 -6.80 -10.84 0.57
N VAL A 33 -7.97 -11.09 -0.05
CA VAL A 33 -8.65 -10.09 -0.87
C VAL A 33 -8.73 -8.86 0.02
N MET A 34 -8.11 -7.76 -0.40
CA MET A 34 -8.20 -6.48 0.31
C MET A 34 -9.64 -5.99 0.19
N THR A 35 -10.52 -6.48 1.07
CA THR A 35 -11.81 -5.84 1.26
C THR A 35 -11.56 -4.45 1.84
N PRO A 36 -12.19 -3.40 1.31
CA PRO A 36 -12.16 -2.09 1.96
C PRO A 36 -12.69 -2.28 3.38
N ILE A 37 -11.83 -2.14 4.37
CA ILE A 37 -12.25 -2.14 5.76
C ILE A 37 -12.94 -0.80 5.97
N GLU A 38 -14.26 -0.84 6.22
CA GLU A 38 -14.97 0.33 6.73
C GLU A 38 -14.29 0.75 8.04
N MET A 39 -13.58 1.86 7.98
CA MET A 39 -12.87 2.37 9.13
C MET A 39 -13.80 3.18 10.02
N PRO A 40 -13.71 3.03 11.36
CA PRO A 40 -14.42 3.93 12.26
C PRO A 40 -13.98 5.37 11.99
N MET A 41 -14.94 6.28 11.88
CA MET A 41 -14.77 7.70 11.51
C MET A 41 -14.12 8.54 12.64
N ASN A 42 -12.95 8.13 13.12
CA ASN A 42 -12.17 8.91 14.08
C ASN A 42 -10.86 9.42 13.46
N ASP A 43 -10.90 9.73 12.16
CA ASP A 43 -9.74 10.23 11.45
C ASP A 43 -9.62 11.74 11.64
N GLU A 44 -8.51 12.18 12.20
CA GLU A 44 -8.16 13.58 12.35
C GLU A 44 -7.25 14.02 11.21
N ILE A 45 -7.70 14.96 10.38
CA ILE A 45 -6.86 15.63 9.38
C ILE A 45 -6.54 17.02 9.87
N GLN A 46 -5.26 17.33 10.02
CA GLN A 46 -4.74 18.63 10.41
C GLN A 46 -3.96 19.25 9.24
N GLN A 47 -4.20 20.52 8.99
CA GLN A 47 -3.40 21.31 8.06
C GLN A 47 -2.46 22.21 8.90
N VAL A 48 -1.17 22.15 8.58
CA VAL A 48 -0.14 22.94 9.24
C VAL A 48 0.40 23.96 8.24
N ASN A 49 0.38 25.24 8.62
CA ASN A 49 0.88 26.36 7.82
C ASN A 49 0.15 26.62 6.48
N GLY A 50 -1.10 26.19 6.35
CA GLY A 50 -1.93 26.42 5.16
C GLY A 50 -3.33 26.94 5.49
N VAL A 51 -3.98 27.59 4.51
CA VAL A 51 -5.36 28.04 4.65
C VAL A 51 -6.27 26.81 4.79
N SER A 52 -7.05 26.78 5.86
CA SER A 52 -8.05 25.74 6.12
C SER A 52 -9.09 25.71 5.00
N LYS A 53 -8.87 24.90 3.98
CA LYS A 53 -9.94 24.47 3.07
C LYS A 53 -10.56 23.19 3.66
N SER A 54 -11.87 23.12 3.70
CA SER A 54 -12.57 21.96 4.25
C SER A 54 -12.10 20.69 3.54
N THR A 55 -11.45 19.83 4.29
CA THR A 55 -11.04 18.53 3.77
C THR A 55 -12.31 17.72 3.48
N ASN A 56 -12.56 17.43 2.22
CA ASN A 56 -13.74 16.69 1.83
C ASN A 56 -13.61 15.20 2.19
N GLN A 57 -14.71 14.49 2.17
CA GLN A 57 -14.76 13.05 2.49
C GLN A 57 -13.82 12.23 1.57
N GLU A 58 -13.69 12.62 0.31
CA GLU A 58 -12.85 11.94 -0.65
C GLU A 58 -11.35 12.07 -0.34
N THR A 59 -10.89 13.26 0.05
CA THR A 59 -9.50 13.47 0.51
C THR A 59 -9.19 12.58 1.72
N ARG A 60 -10.13 12.42 2.65
CA ARG A 60 -9.97 11.51 3.78
C ARG A 60 -9.87 10.07 3.32
N ARG A 61 -10.76 9.64 2.43
CA ARG A 61 -10.74 8.27 1.88
C ARG A 61 -9.41 7.95 1.20
N LEU A 62 -8.89 8.88 0.38
CA LEU A 62 -7.63 8.69 -0.33
C LEU A 62 -6.42 8.69 0.62
N SER A 63 -6.42 9.57 1.63
CA SER A 63 -5.39 9.53 2.69
C SER A 63 -5.40 8.20 3.44
N ASN A 64 -6.59 7.67 3.71
CA ASN A 64 -6.76 6.37 4.35
C ASN A 64 -6.31 5.21 3.45
N ASN A 65 -6.50 5.29 2.12
CA ASN A 65 -5.96 4.32 1.18
C ASN A 65 -4.42 4.24 1.28
N LEU A 66 -3.74 5.37 1.30
CA LEU A 66 -2.28 5.43 1.49
C LEU A 66 -1.86 4.83 2.84
N ALA A 67 -2.60 5.13 3.90
CA ALA A 67 -2.39 4.55 5.23
C ALA A 67 -2.51 3.01 5.20
N GLN A 68 -3.56 2.48 4.55
CA GLN A 68 -3.77 1.04 4.43
C GLN A 68 -2.73 0.36 3.55
N ALA A 69 -2.38 0.94 2.39
CA ALA A 69 -1.32 0.44 1.53
C ALA A 69 0.00 0.29 2.29
N THR A 70 0.27 1.20 3.23
CA THR A 70 1.47 1.11 4.08
C THR A 70 1.32 0.08 5.20
N LYS A 71 0.18 0.06 5.88
CA LYS A 71 -0.07 -0.85 7.01
C LYS A 71 0.12 -2.31 6.62
N VAL A 72 -0.38 -2.72 5.45
CA VAL A 72 -0.29 -4.11 4.97
C VAL A 72 1.15 -4.55 4.67
N MET A 73 2.07 -3.61 4.52
CA MET A 73 3.49 -3.90 4.35
C MET A 73 4.19 -4.33 5.64
N ILE A 74 3.57 -4.20 6.79
CA ILE A 74 4.18 -4.57 8.08
C ILE A 74 3.52 -5.85 8.59
N LYS A 75 4.24 -6.98 8.52
CA LYS A 75 3.79 -8.29 9.02
C LYS A 75 4.20 -8.57 10.47
N LYS A 76 4.97 -7.66 11.05
CA LYS A 76 5.41 -7.74 12.45
C LYS A 76 4.44 -6.97 13.36
N ASN A 77 4.50 -7.24 14.65
CA ASN A 77 3.72 -6.49 15.64
C ASN A 77 4.19 -5.03 15.69
N TRP A 78 3.24 -4.13 15.62
CA TRP A 78 3.48 -2.69 15.70
C TRP A 78 2.47 -2.03 16.64
N LYS A 79 2.83 -0.92 17.22
CA LYS A 79 1.98 -0.08 18.06
C LYS A 79 1.60 1.22 17.34
N ILE A 80 2.56 1.80 16.63
CA ILE A 80 2.39 3.05 15.88
C ILE A 80 3.12 2.91 14.53
N ILE A 81 2.49 3.38 13.46
CA ILE A 81 3.11 3.53 12.14
C ILE A 81 3.19 5.02 11.83
N TYR A 82 4.33 5.46 11.34
CA TYR A 82 4.58 6.81 10.83
C TYR A 82 4.86 6.73 9.34
N ILE A 83 4.15 7.51 8.56
CA ILE A 83 4.32 7.58 7.11
C ILE A 83 4.69 9.00 6.77
N LYS A 84 5.76 9.18 6.00
CA LYS A 84 6.15 10.44 5.36
C LYS A 84 6.03 10.28 3.87
N ALA A 85 5.07 10.92 3.27
CA ALA A 85 4.87 10.94 1.83
C ALA A 85 5.23 12.32 1.28
N VAL A 86 5.98 12.35 0.19
CA VAL A 86 6.43 13.58 -0.47
C VAL A 86 6.02 13.52 -1.92
N PRO A 87 4.98 14.29 -2.32
CA PRO A 87 4.62 14.47 -3.72
C PRO A 87 5.75 15.23 -4.45
N ALA A 88 6.37 14.60 -5.42
CA ALA A 88 7.46 15.17 -6.19
C ALA A 88 7.39 14.78 -7.68
N GLY A 89 6.17 14.53 -8.19
CA GLY A 89 5.92 14.09 -9.55
C GLY A 89 6.58 12.74 -9.84
N ASP A 90 7.50 12.70 -10.79
CA ASP A 90 8.21 11.45 -11.16
C ASP A 90 9.09 10.88 -10.03
N LYS A 91 9.30 11.63 -8.98
CA LYS A 91 10.13 11.26 -7.82
C LYS A 91 9.35 11.13 -6.53
N ASP A 92 8.05 10.89 -6.64
CA ASP A 92 7.20 10.64 -5.47
C ASP A 92 7.85 9.65 -4.50
N ALA A 93 7.84 10.00 -3.22
CA ALA A 93 8.45 9.16 -2.22
C ALA A 93 7.49 8.88 -1.06
N VAL A 94 7.38 7.61 -0.69
CA VAL A 94 6.72 7.20 0.53
C VAL A 94 7.74 6.49 1.41
N ARG A 95 7.97 7.04 2.60
CA ARG A 95 8.78 6.44 3.66
C ARG A 95 7.88 6.05 4.81
N PHE A 96 8.17 4.95 5.45
CA PHE A 96 7.42 4.57 6.65
C PHE A 96 8.32 3.97 7.71
N TYR A 97 7.92 4.20 8.93
CA TYR A 97 8.58 3.75 10.13
C TYR A 97 7.53 3.16 11.06
N TYR A 98 7.88 2.19 11.86
CA TYR A 98 6.93 1.69 12.84
C TYR A 98 7.60 1.44 14.18
N LYS A 99 6.84 1.65 15.23
CA LYS A 99 7.23 1.40 16.60
C LYS A 99 6.56 0.13 17.09
N ASP A 100 7.33 -0.80 17.62
CA ASP A 100 6.78 -2.02 18.21
C ASP A 100 6.25 -1.80 19.64
N ASN A 101 5.71 -2.86 20.25
CA ASN A 101 5.16 -2.81 21.61
C ASN A 101 6.23 -2.55 22.69
N ARG A 102 7.51 -2.72 22.36
CA ARG A 102 8.66 -2.45 23.25
C ARG A 102 9.18 -1.03 23.11
N GLY A 103 8.61 -0.24 22.19
CA GLY A 103 9.03 1.12 21.92
C GLY A 103 10.20 1.24 20.93
N GLN A 104 10.69 0.14 20.36
CA GLN A 104 11.73 0.14 19.36
C GLN A 104 11.18 0.60 18.01
N VAL A 105 11.87 1.54 17.35
CA VAL A 105 11.52 2.06 16.02
C VAL A 105 12.31 1.32 14.94
N TYR A 106 11.63 0.99 13.86
CA TYR A 106 12.18 0.29 12.70
C TYR A 106 11.94 1.09 11.42
N ASN A 107 12.96 1.13 10.55
CA ASN A 107 12.83 1.67 9.21
C ASN A 107 12.12 0.66 8.30
N GLY A 108 10.98 1.04 7.76
CA GLY A 108 10.19 0.21 6.85
C GLY A 108 10.81 0.06 5.45
N GLN A 109 11.78 0.90 5.07
CA GLN A 109 12.51 0.75 3.81
C GLN A 109 13.49 -0.45 3.85
N VAL A 110 13.81 -0.94 5.03
CA VAL A 110 14.62 -2.14 5.20
C VAL A 110 13.72 -3.36 5.17
N ILE A 111 13.68 -4.09 4.05
CA ILE A 111 12.74 -5.20 3.78
C ILE A 111 12.66 -6.20 4.93
N ARG A 112 13.80 -6.59 5.54
CA ARG A 112 13.83 -7.52 6.69
C ARG A 112 13.03 -7.03 7.89
N ASN A 113 12.87 -5.73 8.04
CA ASN A 113 12.09 -5.15 9.13
C ASN A 113 10.59 -5.37 8.92
N THR A 114 10.13 -5.42 7.69
CA THR A 114 8.70 -5.58 7.36
C THR A 114 8.16 -7.00 7.55
N GLY A 115 9.03 -8.01 7.44
CA GLY A 115 8.65 -9.42 7.44
C GLY A 115 8.10 -9.90 6.09
N LEU A 116 8.22 -9.10 5.03
CA LEU A 116 7.81 -9.45 3.67
C LEU A 116 8.93 -10.08 2.85
N SER A 117 8.57 -10.89 1.84
CA SER A 117 9.48 -11.24 0.75
C SER A 117 9.75 -10.03 -0.15
N LYS A 118 10.86 -10.04 -0.90
CA LYS A 118 11.22 -8.95 -1.82
C LYS A 118 10.09 -8.65 -2.83
N GLY A 119 9.47 -9.66 -3.42
CA GLY A 119 8.39 -9.47 -4.39
C GLY A 119 7.15 -8.81 -3.77
N LYS A 120 6.72 -9.27 -2.59
CA LYS A 120 5.59 -8.66 -1.86
C LYS A 120 5.92 -7.22 -1.42
N TYR A 121 7.16 -6.96 -1.03
CA TYR A 121 7.60 -5.61 -0.69
C TYR A 121 7.54 -4.67 -1.89
N MET A 122 8.06 -5.09 -3.05
CA MET A 122 8.03 -4.28 -4.27
C MET A 122 6.60 -3.97 -4.73
N ALA A 123 5.70 -4.98 -4.71
CA ALA A 123 4.29 -4.78 -5.02
C ALA A 123 3.63 -3.78 -4.04
N GLY A 124 3.89 -3.92 -2.74
CA GLY A 124 3.37 -2.99 -1.74
C GLY A 124 3.89 -1.56 -1.92
N SER A 125 5.17 -1.39 -2.28
CA SER A 125 5.74 -0.07 -2.57
C SER A 125 5.08 0.59 -3.79
N LEU A 126 4.73 -0.20 -4.81
CA LEU A 126 4.00 0.30 -5.96
C LEU A 126 2.61 0.80 -5.54
N HIS A 127 1.87 0.03 -4.76
CA HIS A 127 0.55 0.44 -4.25
C HIS A 127 0.62 1.69 -3.37
N GLN A 128 1.68 1.88 -2.59
CA GLN A 128 1.87 3.13 -1.84
C GLN A 128 2.04 4.33 -2.78
N THR A 129 2.84 4.18 -3.85
CA THR A 129 3.04 5.25 -4.83
C THR A 129 1.75 5.55 -5.57
N GLU A 130 1.02 4.54 -6.01
CA GLU A 130 -0.29 4.68 -6.67
C GLU A 130 -1.28 5.43 -5.77
N ALA A 131 -1.39 5.04 -4.49
CA ALA A 131 -2.28 5.69 -3.54
C ALA A 131 -1.90 7.16 -3.26
N LEU A 132 -0.60 7.49 -3.26
CA LEU A 132 -0.15 8.88 -3.16
C LEU A 132 -0.53 9.66 -4.42
N GLN A 133 -0.32 9.10 -5.60
CA GLN A 133 -0.67 9.75 -6.87
C GLN A 133 -2.18 9.98 -7.00
N GLU A 134 -3.01 9.03 -6.59
CA GLU A 134 -4.47 9.21 -6.55
C GLU A 134 -4.87 10.40 -5.66
N LEU A 135 -4.27 10.52 -4.47
CA LEU A 135 -4.52 11.63 -3.56
C LEU A 135 -4.08 12.97 -4.17
N VAL A 136 -2.89 13.03 -4.76
CA VAL A 136 -2.36 14.24 -5.42
C VAL A 136 -3.24 14.66 -6.60
N ASN A 137 -3.59 13.70 -7.47
CA ASN A 137 -4.47 13.96 -8.62
C ASN A 137 -5.83 14.49 -8.18
N HIS A 138 -6.41 13.93 -7.11
CA HIS A 138 -7.67 14.42 -6.56
C HIS A 138 -7.56 15.86 -6.06
N LEU A 139 -6.49 16.22 -5.36
CA LEU A 139 -6.26 17.60 -4.90
C LEU A 139 -6.17 18.55 -6.09
N GLN A 140 -5.38 18.21 -7.12
CA GLN A 140 -5.21 19.02 -8.33
C GLN A 140 -6.51 19.18 -9.11
N GLN A 141 -7.29 18.12 -9.29
CA GLN A 141 -8.58 18.17 -10.00
C GLN A 141 -9.64 19.02 -9.30
N ASN A 142 -9.47 19.26 -8.00
CA ASN A 142 -10.38 20.08 -7.20
C ASN A 142 -9.79 21.47 -6.87
N ASP A 143 -8.78 21.92 -7.63
CA ASP A 143 -8.10 23.21 -7.43
C ASP A 143 -7.59 23.40 -5.99
N GLN A 144 -7.23 22.29 -5.33
CA GLN A 144 -6.63 22.32 -4.00
C GLN A 144 -5.10 22.37 -4.11
N GLU A 145 -4.48 23.10 -3.21
CA GLU A 145 -3.02 23.13 -3.13
C GLU A 145 -2.46 21.74 -2.79
N VAL A 146 -1.47 21.30 -3.57
CA VAL A 146 -0.75 20.05 -3.28
C VAL A 146 0.24 20.32 -2.15
N PRO A 147 0.20 19.57 -1.04
CA PRO A 147 1.13 19.76 0.06
C PRO A 147 2.57 19.41 -0.35
N SER A 148 3.55 20.07 0.25
CA SER A 148 4.97 19.73 0.07
C SER A 148 5.27 18.34 0.64
N SER A 149 4.58 17.96 1.72
CA SER A 149 4.63 16.61 2.28
C SER A 149 3.37 16.27 3.07
N ILE A 150 3.18 14.98 3.30
CA ILE A 150 2.05 14.43 4.06
C ILE A 150 2.60 13.51 5.14
N ASP A 151 2.25 13.79 6.40
CA ASP A 151 2.49 12.89 7.51
C ASP A 151 1.22 12.13 7.84
N ILE A 152 1.32 10.79 7.93
CA ILE A 152 0.20 9.96 8.40
C ILE A 152 0.69 9.14 9.59
N ILE A 153 -0.07 9.20 10.68
CA ILE A 153 0.22 8.45 11.90
C ILE A 153 -0.92 7.49 12.14
N ILE A 154 -0.61 6.20 12.19
CA ILE A 154 -1.57 5.14 12.51
C ILE A 154 -1.26 4.63 13.90
N THR A 155 -2.23 4.69 14.80
CA THR A 155 -2.11 4.15 16.16
C THR A 155 -2.97 2.89 16.26
N GLN A 156 -2.39 1.78 16.75
CA GLN A 156 -3.11 0.52 16.91
C GLN A 156 -4.19 0.61 17.99
N GLU A 157 -3.89 1.29 19.09
CA GLU A 157 -4.84 1.50 20.16
C GLU A 157 -5.97 2.43 19.72
N GLY A 158 -7.20 1.94 19.72
CA GLY A 158 -8.39 2.65 19.24
C GLY A 158 -8.42 2.82 17.71
N TYR A 159 -7.48 2.26 17.02
CA TYR A 159 -7.33 2.32 15.56
C TYR A 159 -7.59 3.72 15.00
N ARG A 160 -6.68 4.64 15.25
CA ARG A 160 -6.79 6.03 14.81
C ARG A 160 -5.80 6.30 13.67
N ILE A 161 -6.26 7.08 12.68
CA ILE A 161 -5.42 7.61 11.63
C ILE A 161 -5.45 9.13 11.75
N LYS A 162 -4.27 9.74 11.85
CA LYS A 162 -4.09 11.19 11.83
C LYS A 162 -3.30 11.54 10.57
N THR A 163 -3.83 12.43 9.73
CA THR A 163 -3.16 12.94 8.53
C THR A 163 -2.87 14.41 8.71
N ILE A 164 -1.65 14.82 8.39
CA ILE A 164 -1.17 16.20 8.46
C ILE A 164 -0.65 16.57 7.07
N PHE A 165 -1.22 17.58 6.46
CA PHE A 165 -0.75 18.18 5.21
C PHE A 165 0.20 19.33 5.54
N ASN A 166 1.45 19.23 5.12
CA ASN A 166 2.47 20.25 5.31
C ASN A 166 2.67 21.02 4.01
N TYR A 167 2.63 22.33 4.10
CA TYR A 167 2.85 23.23 2.99
C TYR A 167 4.11 24.06 3.28
N ASN A 168 4.78 24.54 2.21
CA ASN A 168 5.97 25.39 2.33
C ASN A 168 7.21 24.70 2.93
N GLU A 169 7.29 23.36 2.91
CA GLU A 169 8.53 22.65 3.22
C GLU A 169 9.43 22.60 1.98
N ASP A 170 10.73 22.81 2.16
CA ASP A 170 11.70 22.67 1.08
C ASP A 170 12.02 21.18 0.83
N THR A 171 11.37 20.61 -0.16
CA THR A 171 11.57 19.23 -0.62
C THR A 171 12.41 19.13 -1.89
N SER A 172 13.02 20.23 -2.35
CA SER A 172 13.81 20.29 -3.59
C SER A 172 14.97 19.29 -3.61
N ASN A 173 15.61 19.08 -2.45
CA ASN A 173 16.59 18.03 -2.26
C ASN A 173 15.97 16.87 -1.45
N LEU A 174 15.17 16.07 -2.12
CA LEU A 174 14.40 14.99 -1.49
C LEU A 174 15.24 14.02 -0.63
N PRO A 175 16.43 13.55 -1.05
CA PRO A 175 17.27 12.70 -0.20
C PRO A 175 17.69 13.37 1.11
N ALA A 176 18.14 14.62 1.04
CA ALA A 176 18.57 15.39 2.22
C ALA A 176 17.39 15.67 3.14
N TYR A 177 16.24 16.05 2.59
CA TYR A 177 15.00 16.27 3.33
C TYR A 177 14.57 15.02 4.11
N LEU A 178 14.52 13.87 3.46
CA LEU A 178 14.13 12.61 4.11
C LEU A 178 15.14 12.15 5.17
N GLN A 179 16.44 12.35 4.92
CA GLN A 179 17.47 12.06 5.91
C GLN A 179 17.34 12.96 7.15
N GLN A 180 17.10 14.24 6.96
CA GLN A 180 16.87 15.18 8.06
C GLN A 180 15.62 14.80 8.86
N TYR A 181 14.52 14.44 8.18
CA TYR A 181 13.30 13.96 8.82
C TYR A 181 13.57 12.73 9.71
N GLU A 182 14.33 11.75 9.19
CA GLU A 182 14.71 10.56 9.96
C GLU A 182 15.53 10.90 11.21
N GLN A 183 16.52 11.76 11.07
CA GLN A 183 17.39 12.16 12.19
C GLN A 183 16.64 12.91 13.28
N GLN A 184 15.70 13.78 12.89
CA GLN A 184 14.91 14.58 13.83
C GLN A 184 13.85 13.75 14.58
N ASN A 185 13.19 12.83 13.88
CA ASN A 185 12.04 12.11 14.43
C ASN A 185 12.40 10.74 15.02
N PHE A 186 13.50 10.12 14.54
CA PHE A 186 13.87 8.75 14.90
C PHE A 186 15.37 8.59 15.16
N PRO A 187 15.97 9.38 16.07
CA PRO A 187 17.44 9.38 16.29
C PRO A 187 17.99 8.03 16.78
N SER A 188 17.13 7.18 17.36
CA SER A 188 17.50 5.84 17.90
C SER A 188 17.03 4.69 17.02
N MET A 189 16.73 4.94 15.74
CA MET A 189 16.19 3.93 14.83
C MET A 189 17.21 2.83 14.53
N LYS A 190 16.72 1.59 14.43
CA LYS A 190 17.48 0.39 14.05
C LYS A 190 17.19 -0.07 12.64
#